data_bb9739784da21b0ee0b2e07e9c3627d2
#
_entry.id   bb9739784da21b0ee0b2e07e9c3627d2
#
_cell.length_a   1.000
_cell.length_b   1.000
_cell.length_c   1.000
_cell.angle_alpha   90.00
_cell.angle_beta   90.00
_cell.angle_gamma   90.00
#
_symmetry.space_group_name_H-M   'P 1'
#
loop_
_entity.id
_entity.type
_entity.pdbx_description
1 polymer ?
#
loop_
_entity_poly.entity_id
_entity_poly.type
_entity_poly.pdbx_seq_one_letter_code
_entity_poly.pdbx_strand_id
1 'polypeptide(L)'
;MVEYLDFFNIYIIGLIEGVFQFYFLAKILNKKLCPPFYFLFGVCAVIVTRFLSVGTVTGFVVMVFLLTVCGSLLCHADFKSSLLYATLTTEIMLLCYGIVKSLIGLLYAWLPYFFYDTAGIAAMLASEAASLLLTGICYYMVYRYFSRDVFYPRDATHPFYTASEMQQMFLVFIPILMIFIMSEYINMLSFDYQYVVLEEDGSFEYLLSHWQLLAMHLLGLLSLFCILFSYKKLQQNFRLSTEISLLEQEEHSLKRYVEEAKTRYDETKSFRHDIRNHIAV
;
A
#
# COMPACT_ATOMS: atom_id res chain seq x y z
N MET A 1 26.18 11.23 -25.82
CA MET A 1 25.61 9.90 -25.51
C MET A 1 24.98 9.90 -24.11
N VAL A 2 25.68 10.37 -23.07
CA VAL A 2 25.17 10.48 -21.70
C VAL A 2 23.89 11.32 -21.62
N GLU A 3 23.86 12.49 -22.25
CA GLU A 3 22.67 13.38 -22.26
C GLU A 3 21.43 12.72 -22.87
N TYR A 4 21.59 11.88 -23.91
CA TYR A 4 20.45 11.15 -24.49
C TYR A 4 19.94 10.05 -23.58
N LEU A 5 20.83 9.42 -22.81
CA LEU A 5 20.46 8.42 -21.81
C LEU A 5 19.72 9.04 -20.63
N ASP A 6 20.20 10.18 -20.14
CA ASP A 6 19.52 10.92 -19.08
C ASP A 6 18.14 11.40 -19.55
N PHE A 7 18.04 11.89 -20.79
CA PHE A 7 16.76 12.25 -21.39
C PHE A 7 15.82 11.05 -21.44
N PHE A 8 16.31 9.91 -21.94
CA PHE A 8 15.48 8.70 -22.04
C PHE A 8 15.03 8.22 -20.68
N ASN A 9 15.92 8.18 -19.70
CA ASN A 9 15.61 7.72 -18.34
C ASN A 9 14.60 8.65 -17.66
N ILE A 10 14.84 9.95 -17.67
CA ILE A 10 13.99 10.92 -16.97
C ILE A 10 12.60 11.01 -17.62
N TYR A 11 12.52 11.08 -18.95
CA TYR A 11 11.27 11.38 -19.62
C TYR A 11 10.47 10.13 -20.00
N ILE A 12 11.12 9.11 -20.53
CA ILE A 12 10.41 7.92 -21.02
C ILE A 12 10.15 6.94 -19.88
N ILE A 13 11.16 6.62 -19.11
CA ILE A 13 11.00 5.68 -18.00
C ILE A 13 10.15 6.31 -16.90
N GLY A 14 10.41 7.55 -16.50
CA GLY A 14 9.58 8.25 -15.52
C GLY A 14 8.11 8.38 -15.94
N LEU A 15 7.82 8.54 -17.24
CA LEU A 15 6.45 8.52 -17.75
C LEU A 15 5.81 7.14 -17.59
N ILE A 16 6.53 6.08 -17.95
CA ILE A 16 6.04 4.69 -17.79
C ILE A 16 5.77 4.39 -16.31
N GLU A 17 6.68 4.77 -15.43
CA GLU A 17 6.53 4.60 -13.98
C GLU A 17 5.30 5.33 -13.44
N GLY A 18 5.11 6.60 -13.80
CA GLY A 18 3.96 7.39 -13.39
C GLY A 18 2.65 6.78 -13.88
N VAL A 19 2.58 6.37 -15.15
CA VAL A 19 1.41 5.67 -15.72
C VAL A 19 1.13 4.39 -14.95
N PHE A 20 2.17 3.61 -14.64
CA PHE A 20 2.04 2.32 -13.97
C PHE A 20 1.57 2.46 -12.53
N GLN A 21 2.10 3.42 -11.78
CA GLN A 21 1.66 3.74 -10.42
C GLN A 21 0.20 4.18 -10.38
N PHE A 22 -0.19 5.10 -11.27
CA PHE A 22 -1.56 5.60 -11.28
C PHE A 22 -2.58 4.55 -11.76
N TYR A 23 -2.19 3.72 -12.74
CA TYR A 23 -3.01 2.58 -13.15
C TYR A 23 -3.26 1.61 -12.00
N PHE A 24 -2.23 1.29 -11.21
CA PHE A 24 -2.36 0.40 -10.08
C PHE A 24 -3.21 1.02 -8.96
N LEU A 25 -3.00 2.30 -8.65
CA LEU A 25 -3.83 3.04 -7.70
C LEU A 25 -5.31 3.00 -8.09
N ALA A 26 -5.63 3.33 -9.35
CA ALA A 26 -7.01 3.30 -9.85
C ALA A 26 -7.61 1.89 -9.77
N LYS A 27 -6.80 0.87 -10.05
CA LYS A 27 -7.22 -0.53 -9.98
C LYS A 27 -7.51 -0.99 -8.54
N ILE A 28 -6.69 -0.59 -7.57
CA ILE A 28 -6.96 -0.85 -6.14
C ILE A 28 -8.23 -0.12 -5.70
N LEU A 29 -8.42 1.12 -6.11
CA LEU A 29 -9.63 1.90 -5.83
C LEU A 29 -10.86 1.41 -6.61
N ASN A 30 -10.73 0.30 -7.35
CA ASN A 30 -11.77 -0.32 -8.17
C ASN A 30 -12.44 0.64 -9.17
N LYS A 31 -11.66 1.58 -9.70
CA LYS A 31 -12.11 2.54 -10.73
C LYS A 31 -11.42 2.26 -12.05
N LYS A 32 -12.21 2.33 -13.11
CA LYS A 32 -11.70 2.25 -14.49
C LYS A 32 -11.76 3.65 -15.08
N LEU A 33 -10.59 4.22 -15.32
CA LEU A 33 -10.45 5.50 -16.00
C LEU A 33 -10.15 5.28 -17.48
N CYS A 34 -10.44 6.28 -18.31
CA CYS A 34 -10.05 6.25 -19.72
C CYS A 34 -8.52 6.31 -19.85
N PRO A 35 -7.91 5.63 -20.85
CA PRO A 35 -6.46 5.59 -21.04
C PRO A 35 -5.74 6.95 -21.03
N PRO A 36 -6.30 8.04 -21.60
CA PRO A 36 -5.63 9.34 -21.62
C PRO A 36 -5.38 9.92 -20.22
N PHE A 37 -6.18 9.57 -19.21
CA PHE A 37 -5.95 10.08 -17.86
C PHE A 37 -4.69 9.48 -17.22
N TYR A 38 -4.39 8.21 -17.48
CA TYR A 38 -3.14 7.59 -17.01
C TYR A 38 -1.92 8.24 -17.67
N PHE A 39 -2.00 8.51 -18.96
CA PHE A 39 -0.92 9.17 -19.69
C PHE A 39 -0.72 10.61 -19.21
N LEU A 40 -1.81 11.37 -19.03
CA LEU A 40 -1.77 12.73 -18.51
C LEU A 40 -1.11 12.77 -17.12
N PHE A 41 -1.45 11.82 -16.25
CA PHE A 41 -0.81 11.70 -14.96
C PHE A 41 0.69 11.44 -15.08
N GLY A 42 1.11 10.51 -15.94
CA GLY A 42 2.52 10.23 -16.19
C GLY A 42 3.30 11.47 -16.65
N VAL A 43 2.72 12.26 -17.56
CA VAL A 43 3.30 13.53 -18.01
C VAL A 43 3.42 14.53 -16.85
N CYS A 44 2.35 14.70 -16.07
CA CYS A 44 2.39 15.57 -14.89
C CYS A 44 3.45 15.12 -13.88
N ALA A 45 3.57 13.82 -13.62
CA ALA A 45 4.58 13.26 -12.72
C ALA A 45 5.99 13.60 -13.18
N VAL A 46 6.31 13.40 -14.47
CA VAL A 46 7.61 13.74 -15.04
C VAL A 46 7.91 15.24 -14.94
N ILE A 47 6.95 16.09 -15.27
CA ILE A 47 7.11 17.55 -15.19
C ILE A 47 7.42 17.95 -13.75
N VAL A 48 6.62 17.47 -12.81
CA VAL A 48 6.74 17.84 -11.39
C VAL A 48 8.06 17.34 -10.81
N THR A 49 8.46 16.10 -11.07
CA THR A 49 9.74 15.55 -10.60
C THR A 49 10.94 16.28 -11.20
N ARG A 50 10.83 16.72 -12.45
CA ARG A 50 11.90 17.51 -13.12
C ARG A 50 12.04 18.91 -12.54
N PHE A 51 10.93 19.62 -12.32
CA PHE A 51 10.97 20.97 -11.76
C PHE A 51 11.47 21.00 -10.31
N LEU A 52 11.10 19.97 -9.54
CA LEU A 52 11.49 19.92 -8.13
C LEU A 52 12.92 19.42 -7.92
N SER A 53 13.62 18.87 -8.93
CA SER A 53 15.04 18.40 -8.96
C SER A 53 15.65 18.04 -7.58
N VAL A 54 14.84 17.50 -6.70
CA VAL A 54 15.04 17.49 -5.27
C VAL A 54 15.27 16.05 -4.86
N GLY A 55 16.05 15.85 -3.84
CA GLY A 55 16.42 14.54 -3.32
C GLY A 55 15.22 13.59 -3.18
N THR A 56 15.51 12.34 -3.10
CA THR A 56 14.57 11.22 -3.12
C THR A 56 13.38 11.39 -2.19
N VAL A 57 13.57 11.94 -0.97
CA VAL A 57 12.51 12.20 0.02
C VAL A 57 11.46 13.18 -0.50
N THR A 58 11.88 14.28 -1.09
CA THR A 58 10.95 15.30 -1.61
C THR A 58 10.21 14.75 -2.83
N GLY A 59 10.89 14.02 -3.70
CA GLY A 59 10.30 13.32 -4.84
C GLY A 59 9.19 12.35 -4.40
N PHE A 60 9.45 11.58 -3.35
CA PHE A 60 8.45 10.67 -2.76
C PHE A 60 7.21 11.43 -2.24
N VAL A 61 7.43 12.44 -1.40
CA VAL A 61 6.33 13.22 -0.81
C VAL A 61 5.46 13.85 -1.90
N VAL A 62 6.10 14.42 -2.92
CA VAL A 62 5.41 15.03 -4.05
C VAL A 62 4.64 13.98 -4.85
N MET A 63 5.22 12.82 -5.10
CA MET A 63 4.56 11.76 -5.84
C MET A 63 3.36 11.18 -5.08
N VAL A 64 3.51 10.94 -3.78
CA VAL A 64 2.41 10.53 -2.91
C VAL A 64 1.31 11.58 -2.89
N PHE A 65 1.65 12.86 -2.77
CA PHE A 65 0.67 13.96 -2.81
C PHE A 65 -0.08 14.00 -4.13
N LEU A 66 0.63 13.91 -5.25
CA LEU A 66 0.06 13.95 -6.60
C LEU A 66 -0.87 12.75 -6.85
N LEU A 67 -0.45 11.55 -6.46
CA LEU A 67 -1.27 10.34 -6.50
C LEU A 67 -2.51 10.45 -5.62
N THR A 68 -2.37 11.02 -4.42
CA THR A 68 -3.48 11.21 -3.47
C THR A 68 -4.52 12.17 -4.03
N VAL A 69 -4.09 13.30 -4.58
CA VAL A 69 -4.98 14.30 -5.18
C VAL A 69 -5.69 13.71 -6.40
N CYS A 70 -4.96 13.04 -7.29
CA CYS A 70 -5.56 12.39 -8.47
C CYS A 70 -6.49 11.24 -8.08
N GLY A 71 -6.15 10.44 -7.08
CA GLY A 71 -7.02 9.39 -6.56
C GLY A 71 -8.31 9.94 -5.96
N SER A 72 -8.23 11.04 -5.22
CA SER A 72 -9.41 11.69 -4.65
C SER A 72 -10.28 12.35 -5.73
N LEU A 73 -9.69 13.11 -6.65
CA LEU A 73 -10.42 13.87 -7.67
C LEU A 73 -10.95 13.00 -8.81
N LEU A 74 -10.11 12.15 -9.40
CA LEU A 74 -10.46 11.39 -10.59
C LEU A 74 -11.14 10.05 -10.25
N CYS A 75 -10.73 9.41 -9.17
CA CYS A 75 -11.33 8.16 -8.72
C CYS A 75 -12.50 8.37 -7.74
N HIS A 76 -12.79 9.61 -7.33
CA HIS A 76 -13.82 9.91 -6.32
C HIS A 76 -13.66 9.05 -5.05
N ALA A 77 -12.41 8.82 -4.65
CA ALA A 77 -12.09 8.07 -3.45
C ALA A 77 -11.92 9.00 -2.26
N ASP A 78 -12.18 8.49 -1.06
CA ASP A 78 -11.91 9.23 0.17
C ASP A 78 -10.43 9.60 0.25
N PHE A 79 -10.15 10.82 0.64
CA PHE A 79 -8.77 11.34 0.74
C PHE A 79 -7.86 10.43 1.56
N LYS A 80 -8.37 9.88 2.66
CA LYS A 80 -7.61 8.98 3.56
C LYS A 80 -7.23 7.67 2.88
N SER A 81 -8.19 7.05 2.20
CA SER A 81 -7.94 5.81 1.43
C SER A 81 -6.99 6.07 0.29
N SER A 82 -7.17 7.19 -0.43
CA SER A 82 -6.29 7.60 -1.51
C SER A 82 -4.86 7.83 -1.04
N LEU A 83 -4.67 8.48 0.11
CA LEU A 83 -3.36 8.70 0.72
C LEU A 83 -2.67 7.38 1.10
N LEU A 84 -3.40 6.47 1.76
CA LEU A 84 -2.85 5.16 2.14
C LEU A 84 -2.38 4.37 0.93
N TYR A 85 -3.21 4.29 -0.12
CA TYR A 85 -2.85 3.53 -1.32
C TYR A 85 -1.77 4.22 -2.16
N ALA A 86 -1.77 5.54 -2.22
CA ALA A 86 -0.71 6.30 -2.86
C ALA A 86 0.64 6.02 -2.20
N THR A 87 0.69 6.07 -0.86
CA THR A 87 1.90 5.77 -0.09
C THR A 87 2.35 4.33 -0.32
N LEU A 88 1.43 3.37 -0.22
CA LEU A 88 1.72 1.96 -0.45
C LEU A 88 2.26 1.69 -1.86
N THR A 89 1.64 2.30 -2.87
CA THR A 89 2.04 2.15 -4.28
C THR A 89 3.45 2.68 -4.50
N THR A 90 3.74 3.87 -4.00
CA THR A 90 5.05 4.50 -4.16
C THR A 90 6.14 3.75 -3.40
N GLU A 91 5.84 3.28 -2.19
CA GLU A 91 6.78 2.52 -1.35
C GLU A 91 7.17 1.18 -2.00
N ILE A 92 6.20 0.41 -2.50
CA ILE A 92 6.50 -0.85 -3.21
C ILE A 92 7.44 -0.60 -4.39
N MET A 93 7.20 0.46 -5.15
CA MET A 93 8.02 0.77 -6.31
C MET A 93 9.46 1.13 -5.91
N LEU A 94 9.62 1.96 -4.89
CA LEU A 94 10.94 2.33 -4.37
C LEU A 94 11.73 1.14 -3.85
N LEU A 95 11.09 0.27 -3.06
CA LEU A 95 11.74 -0.94 -2.55
C LEU A 95 12.14 -1.89 -3.68
N CYS A 96 11.28 -2.10 -4.67
CA CYS A 96 11.61 -2.94 -5.84
C CYS A 96 12.76 -2.34 -6.65
N TYR A 97 12.77 -1.04 -6.87
CA TYR A 97 13.86 -0.33 -7.53
C TYR A 97 15.17 -0.48 -6.75
N GLY A 98 15.15 -0.27 -5.44
CA GLY A 98 16.29 -0.42 -4.55
C GLY A 98 16.89 -1.85 -4.57
N ILE A 99 16.04 -2.88 -4.60
CA ILE A 99 16.46 -4.29 -4.72
C ILE A 99 17.21 -4.50 -6.03
N VAL A 100 16.63 -4.11 -7.15
CA VAL A 100 17.23 -4.32 -8.47
C VAL A 100 18.52 -3.54 -8.62
N LYS A 101 18.54 -2.27 -8.18
CA LYS A 101 19.75 -1.42 -8.20
C LYS A 101 20.88 -2.01 -7.36
N SER A 102 20.56 -2.53 -6.17
CA SER A 102 21.56 -3.19 -5.32
C SER A 102 22.10 -4.47 -5.94
N LEU A 103 21.26 -5.28 -6.59
CA LEU A 103 21.68 -6.49 -7.32
C LEU A 103 22.63 -6.15 -8.47
N ILE A 104 22.32 -5.10 -9.23
CA ILE A 104 23.19 -4.67 -10.33
C ILE A 104 24.50 -4.11 -9.81
N GLY A 105 24.49 -3.35 -8.70
CA GLY A 105 25.71 -2.90 -8.04
C GLY A 105 26.59 -4.08 -7.63
N LEU A 106 26.02 -5.16 -7.11
CA LEU A 106 26.75 -6.39 -6.83
C LEU A 106 27.32 -7.03 -8.09
N LEU A 107 26.55 -7.14 -9.15
CA LEU A 107 27.03 -7.68 -10.43
C LEU A 107 28.14 -6.82 -11.02
N TYR A 108 28.03 -5.51 -10.92
CA TYR A 108 29.09 -4.58 -11.36
C TYR A 108 30.39 -4.77 -10.59
N ALA A 109 30.29 -4.98 -9.28
CA ALA A 109 31.45 -5.23 -8.43
C ALA A 109 32.17 -6.55 -8.78
N TRP A 110 31.43 -7.57 -9.25
CA TRP A 110 31.97 -8.89 -9.62
C TRP A 110 32.48 -8.96 -11.06
N LEU A 111 31.91 -8.17 -11.97
CA LEU A 111 32.19 -8.22 -13.42
C LEU A 111 32.46 -6.80 -13.97
N PRO A 112 33.47 -6.07 -13.46
CA PRO A 112 33.68 -4.67 -13.84
C PRO A 112 33.97 -4.50 -15.33
N TYR A 113 34.60 -5.51 -15.98
CA TYR A 113 34.92 -5.45 -17.41
C TYR A 113 33.71 -5.68 -18.35
N PHE A 114 32.59 -6.21 -17.83
CA PHE A 114 31.42 -6.50 -18.65
C PHE A 114 30.55 -5.26 -18.91
N PHE A 115 30.72 -4.22 -18.11
CA PHE A 115 29.87 -3.02 -18.13
C PHE A 115 30.53 -1.79 -18.79
N TYR A 116 31.65 -1.96 -19.46
CA TYR A 116 32.26 -0.88 -20.22
C TYR A 116 31.52 -0.64 -21.55
N ASP A 117 31.25 0.62 -21.88
CA ASP A 117 30.61 1.11 -23.11
C ASP A 117 29.12 0.69 -23.31
N THR A 118 28.83 0.00 -24.42
CA THR A 118 27.49 -0.36 -24.86
C THR A 118 26.78 -1.34 -23.91
N ALA A 119 27.56 -2.18 -23.21
CA ALA A 119 27.02 -3.11 -22.22
C ALA A 119 26.46 -2.38 -20.99
N GLY A 120 27.03 -1.24 -20.61
CA GLY A 120 26.52 -0.41 -19.51
C GLY A 120 25.11 0.15 -19.77
N ILE A 121 24.85 0.58 -21.01
CA ILE A 121 23.52 1.07 -21.43
C ILE A 121 22.49 -0.07 -21.41
N ALA A 122 22.85 -1.21 -21.95
CA ALA A 122 21.99 -2.40 -21.95
C ALA A 122 21.67 -2.87 -20.52
N ALA A 123 22.66 -2.84 -19.62
CA ALA A 123 22.49 -3.17 -18.23
C ALA A 123 21.56 -2.19 -17.51
N MET A 124 21.67 -0.89 -17.76
CA MET A 124 20.80 0.14 -17.23
C MET A 124 19.35 -0.07 -17.69
N LEU A 125 19.11 -0.26 -19.00
CA LEU A 125 17.76 -0.52 -19.51
C LEU A 125 17.17 -1.83 -18.98
N ALA A 126 18.01 -2.88 -18.85
CA ALA A 126 17.61 -4.14 -18.26
C ALA A 126 17.23 -3.98 -16.78
N SER A 127 17.93 -3.10 -16.04
CA SER A 127 17.61 -2.79 -14.64
C SER A 127 16.25 -2.15 -14.49
N GLU A 128 15.95 -1.17 -15.31
CA GLU A 128 14.67 -0.47 -15.28
C GLU A 128 13.52 -1.43 -15.66
N ALA A 129 13.71 -2.23 -16.69
CA ALA A 129 12.74 -3.25 -17.06
C ALA A 129 12.52 -4.29 -15.94
N ALA A 130 13.60 -4.74 -15.28
CA ALA A 130 13.53 -5.67 -14.16
C ALA A 130 12.82 -5.06 -12.94
N SER A 131 13.07 -3.78 -12.63
CA SER A 131 12.40 -3.07 -11.52
C SER A 131 10.89 -2.93 -11.78
N LEU A 132 10.49 -2.58 -13.00
CA LEU A 132 9.10 -2.50 -13.39
C LEU A 132 8.40 -3.87 -13.34
N LEU A 133 9.08 -4.94 -13.77
CA LEU A 133 8.55 -6.31 -13.69
C LEU A 133 8.36 -6.74 -12.24
N LEU A 134 9.36 -6.52 -11.38
CA LEU A 134 9.29 -6.86 -9.96
C LEU A 134 8.16 -6.07 -9.28
N THR A 135 8.06 -4.77 -9.54
CA THR A 135 6.98 -3.91 -9.06
C THR A 135 5.62 -4.43 -9.53
N GLY A 136 5.50 -4.84 -10.78
CA GLY A 136 4.28 -5.41 -11.35
C GLY A 136 3.85 -6.70 -10.65
N ILE A 137 4.79 -7.57 -10.32
CA ILE A 137 4.53 -8.80 -9.55
C ILE A 137 4.04 -8.44 -8.14
N CYS A 138 4.71 -7.51 -7.45
CA CYS A 138 4.30 -7.05 -6.12
C CYS A 138 2.92 -6.41 -6.15
N TYR A 139 2.64 -5.55 -7.12
CA TYR A 139 1.33 -4.94 -7.32
C TYR A 139 0.24 -5.97 -7.60
N TYR A 140 0.53 -6.97 -8.42
CA TYR A 140 -0.40 -8.06 -8.68
C TYR A 140 -0.69 -8.87 -7.41
N MET A 141 0.34 -9.17 -6.61
CA MET A 141 0.16 -9.86 -5.33
C MET A 141 -0.72 -9.04 -4.37
N VAL A 142 -0.42 -7.75 -4.20
CA VAL A 142 -1.23 -6.86 -3.36
C VAL A 142 -2.67 -6.80 -3.86
N TYR A 143 -2.88 -6.60 -5.15
CA TYR A 143 -4.23 -6.58 -5.72
C TYR A 143 -4.97 -7.89 -5.49
N ARG A 144 -4.35 -9.03 -5.75
CA ARG A 144 -4.99 -10.34 -5.65
C ARG A 144 -5.32 -10.75 -4.22
N TYR A 145 -4.39 -10.49 -3.28
CA TYR A 145 -4.52 -10.98 -1.90
C TYR A 145 -5.16 -9.96 -0.96
N PHE A 146 -5.08 -8.68 -1.26
CA PHE A 146 -5.49 -7.62 -0.34
C PHE A 146 -6.67 -6.78 -0.81
N SER A 147 -6.86 -6.57 -2.13
CA SER A 147 -7.91 -5.65 -2.62
C SER A 147 -9.32 -6.19 -2.51
N ARG A 148 -9.48 -7.53 -2.54
CA ARG A 148 -10.81 -8.15 -2.68
C ARG A 148 -11.59 -8.22 -1.37
N ASP A 149 -10.93 -8.37 -0.23
CA ASP A 149 -11.57 -8.60 1.06
C ASP A 149 -11.28 -7.52 2.11
N VAL A 150 -10.19 -6.75 1.94
CA VAL A 150 -9.71 -5.83 2.97
C VAL A 150 -10.28 -4.43 2.80
N PHE A 151 -10.49 -4.01 1.55
CA PHE A 151 -10.73 -2.61 1.25
C PHE A 151 -12.14 -2.29 0.74
N TYR A 152 -12.94 -3.33 0.48
CA TYR A 152 -14.34 -3.19 0.12
C TYR A 152 -15.17 -4.12 1.00
N PRO A 153 -15.67 -3.66 2.15
CA PRO A 153 -16.73 -4.37 2.84
C PRO A 153 -17.92 -4.48 1.88
N ARG A 154 -18.39 -5.68 1.64
CA ARG A 154 -19.43 -6.01 0.66
C ARG A 154 -20.80 -5.37 0.99
N ASP A 155 -20.94 -4.84 2.19
CA ASP A 155 -22.16 -4.25 2.72
C ASP A 155 -21.95 -2.74 2.94
N ALA A 156 -21.87 -1.98 1.84
CA ALA A 156 -21.84 -0.52 1.84
C ALA A 156 -23.18 0.13 2.26
N THR A 157 -23.99 -0.54 3.08
CA THR A 157 -25.27 -0.01 3.57
C THR A 157 -25.14 0.83 4.84
N HIS A 158 -23.95 0.88 5.46
CA HIS A 158 -23.71 1.73 6.63
C HIS A 158 -22.62 2.75 6.37
N PRO A 159 -22.96 4.05 6.26
CA PRO A 159 -22.01 5.14 6.00
C PRO A 159 -21.19 5.56 7.23
N PHE A 160 -21.20 4.79 8.30
CA PHE A 160 -20.46 5.12 9.50
C PHE A 160 -19.12 4.37 9.54
N TYR A 161 -18.08 5.00 8.99
CA TYR A 161 -16.72 4.71 9.42
C TYR A 161 -16.65 5.02 10.92
N THR A 162 -16.70 3.97 11.73
CA THR A 162 -16.54 4.13 13.17
C THR A 162 -15.13 4.64 13.47
N ALA A 163 -14.96 5.37 14.58
CA ALA A 163 -13.63 5.85 15.02
C ALA A 163 -12.59 4.71 15.10
N SER A 164 -13.03 3.48 15.29
CA SER A 164 -12.20 2.27 15.30
C SER A 164 -11.57 1.96 13.94
N GLU A 165 -12.27 2.16 12.82
CA GLU A 165 -11.71 1.93 11.47
C GLU A 165 -10.63 2.95 11.12
N MET A 166 -10.79 4.18 11.60
CA MET A 166 -9.79 5.22 11.42
C MET A 166 -8.51 4.92 12.20
N GLN A 167 -8.62 4.43 13.45
CA GLN A 167 -7.47 3.97 14.21
C GLN A 167 -6.75 2.79 13.53
N GLN A 168 -7.50 1.86 12.94
CA GLN A 168 -6.95 0.73 12.19
C GLN A 168 -6.17 1.17 10.94
N MET A 169 -6.64 2.17 10.20
CA MET A 169 -5.89 2.76 9.09
C MET A 169 -4.56 3.36 9.54
N PHE A 170 -4.53 4.09 10.66
CA PHE A 170 -3.30 4.66 11.20
C PHE A 170 -2.30 3.58 11.65
N LEU A 171 -2.78 2.46 12.21
CA LEU A 171 -1.94 1.32 12.58
C LEU A 171 -1.18 0.70 11.40
N VAL A 172 -1.72 0.80 10.19
CA VAL A 172 -1.04 0.33 8.97
C VAL A 172 -0.17 1.41 8.36
N PHE A 173 -0.67 2.64 8.34
CA PHE A 173 0.01 3.77 7.71
C PHE A 173 1.33 4.13 8.41
N ILE A 174 1.35 4.15 9.75
CA ILE A 174 2.55 4.51 10.53
C ILE A 174 3.71 3.53 10.27
N PRO A 175 3.56 2.19 10.33
CA PRO A 175 4.64 1.27 10.01
C PRO A 175 5.13 1.38 8.56
N ILE A 176 4.24 1.60 7.58
CA ILE A 176 4.63 1.81 6.18
C ILE A 176 5.49 3.07 6.06
N LEU A 177 5.06 4.17 6.68
CA LEU A 177 5.82 5.41 6.70
C LEU A 177 7.18 5.26 7.39
N MET A 178 7.26 4.46 8.46
CA MET A 178 8.54 4.18 9.16
C MET A 178 9.50 3.37 8.28
N ILE A 179 9.00 2.37 7.54
CA ILE A 179 9.84 1.62 6.58
C ILE A 179 10.39 2.56 5.52
N PHE A 180 9.54 3.45 4.99
CA PHE A 180 9.95 4.45 4.03
C PHE A 180 11.05 5.37 4.58
N ILE A 181 10.84 5.97 5.76
CA ILE A 181 11.83 6.86 6.38
C ILE A 181 13.16 6.14 6.60
N MET A 182 13.13 4.89 7.07
CA MET A 182 14.34 4.10 7.24
C MET A 182 15.04 3.81 5.91
N SER A 183 14.30 3.40 4.89
CA SER A 183 14.84 3.12 3.55
C SER A 183 15.50 4.37 2.95
N GLU A 184 14.83 5.51 3.03
CA GLU A 184 15.34 6.76 2.49
C GLU A 184 16.52 7.33 3.28
N TYR A 185 16.48 7.22 4.61
CA TYR A 185 17.63 7.64 5.44
C TYR A 185 18.90 6.87 5.08
N ILE A 186 18.78 5.59 4.79
CA ILE A 186 19.90 4.74 4.40
C ILE A 186 20.36 5.05 2.98
N ASN A 187 19.44 5.28 2.05
CA ASN A 187 19.79 5.73 0.71
C ASN A 187 20.55 7.07 0.75
N MET A 188 20.10 8.00 1.58
CA MET A 188 20.75 9.29 1.77
C MET A 188 22.17 9.12 2.36
N LEU A 189 22.33 8.33 3.40
CA LEU A 189 23.63 8.03 3.97
C LEU A 189 24.58 7.39 2.93
N SER A 190 24.09 6.45 2.14
CA SER A 190 24.89 5.81 1.08
C SER A 190 25.33 6.80 0.01
N PHE A 191 24.49 7.78 -0.31
CA PHE A 191 24.76 8.78 -1.33
C PHE A 191 25.74 9.85 -0.83
N ASP A 192 25.54 10.38 0.38
CA ASP A 192 26.40 11.43 0.95
C ASP A 192 27.83 10.93 1.18
N TYR A 193 27.99 9.67 1.59
CA TYR A 193 29.33 9.10 1.81
C TYR A 193 30.06 8.72 0.53
N GLN A 194 29.38 8.48 -0.58
CA GLN A 194 30.04 8.27 -1.88
C GLN A 194 30.84 9.53 -2.35
N TYR A 195 30.47 10.72 -1.87
CA TYR A 195 31.13 11.96 -2.25
C TYR A 195 32.18 12.47 -1.23
N VAL A 196 32.20 11.95 -0.01
CA VAL A 196 32.97 12.55 1.10
C VAL A 196 34.27 11.79 1.42
N VAL A 197 34.38 10.51 1.10
CA VAL A 197 35.62 9.74 1.43
C VAL A 197 36.47 9.55 0.17
N LEU A 198 37.15 10.61 -0.21
CA LEU A 198 38.39 10.51 -0.95
C LEU A 198 39.48 10.26 0.11
N GLU A 199 39.83 9.02 0.38
CA GLU A 199 41.06 8.73 1.10
C GLU A 199 42.27 9.20 0.27
N GLU A 200 43.36 9.58 0.93
CA GLU A 200 44.58 10.05 0.31
C GLU A 200 45.17 9.11 -0.76
N ASP A 201 44.74 7.83 -0.74
CA ASP A 201 45.14 6.77 -1.68
C ASP A 201 44.21 6.63 -2.90
N GLY A 202 43.13 7.43 -3.01
CA GLY A 202 42.17 7.35 -4.13
C GLY A 202 41.27 6.10 -4.13
N SER A 203 41.22 5.36 -3.03
CA SER A 203 40.29 4.24 -2.85
C SER A 203 38.95 4.73 -2.31
N PHE A 204 37.86 4.29 -2.94
CA PHE A 204 36.50 4.58 -2.47
C PHE A 204 36.09 3.50 -1.50
N GLU A 205 36.01 3.78 -0.22
CA GLU A 205 35.30 2.91 0.74
C GLU A 205 33.82 3.26 0.75
N TYR A 206 32.98 2.33 0.32
CA TYR A 206 31.54 2.47 0.44
C TYR A 206 31.12 2.20 1.90
N LEU A 207 30.47 3.16 2.54
CA LEU A 207 29.98 3.01 3.92
C LEU A 207 29.05 1.80 4.06
N LEU A 208 28.25 1.53 3.04
CA LEU A 208 27.34 0.39 2.97
C LEU A 208 27.67 -0.43 1.73
N SER A 209 27.98 -1.70 1.93
CA SER A 209 28.14 -2.63 0.81
C SER A 209 26.81 -2.85 0.10
N HIS A 210 26.84 -3.12 -1.19
CA HIS A 210 25.63 -3.45 -1.97
C HIS A 210 24.83 -4.62 -1.37
N TRP A 211 25.47 -5.52 -0.62
CA TRP A 211 24.81 -6.59 0.13
C TRP A 211 23.94 -6.06 1.26
N GLN A 212 24.42 -5.07 2.00
CA GLN A 212 23.67 -4.44 3.09
C GLN A 212 22.48 -3.68 2.55
N LEU A 213 22.64 -2.93 1.46
CA LEU A 213 21.56 -2.23 0.78
C LEU A 213 20.52 -3.23 0.24
N LEU A 214 20.95 -4.32 -0.37
CA LEU A 214 20.05 -5.37 -0.85
C LEU A 214 19.26 -5.99 0.31
N ALA A 215 19.95 -6.37 1.38
CA ALA A 215 19.30 -6.96 2.55
C ALA A 215 18.25 -6.03 3.15
N MET A 216 18.52 -4.73 3.22
CA MET A 216 17.59 -3.75 3.76
C MET A 216 16.34 -3.54 2.91
N HIS A 217 16.50 -3.42 1.59
CA HIS A 217 15.34 -3.31 0.71
C HIS A 217 14.50 -4.59 0.71
N LEU A 218 15.13 -5.77 0.77
CA LEU A 218 14.41 -7.05 0.90
C LEU A 218 13.67 -7.15 2.22
N LEU A 219 14.30 -6.77 3.34
CA LEU A 219 13.65 -6.74 4.66
C LEU A 219 12.52 -5.72 4.69
N GLY A 220 12.69 -4.56 4.06
CA GLY A 220 11.65 -3.54 3.92
C GLY A 220 10.43 -4.09 3.18
N LEU A 221 10.64 -4.73 2.03
CA LEU A 221 9.57 -5.34 1.24
C LEU A 221 8.88 -6.47 2.00
N LEU A 222 9.64 -7.34 2.67
CA LEU A 222 9.09 -8.42 3.49
C LEU A 222 8.26 -7.86 4.66
N SER A 223 8.77 -6.84 5.35
CA SER A 223 8.07 -6.17 6.45
C SER A 223 6.75 -5.55 5.97
N LEU A 224 6.74 -4.92 4.79
CA LEU A 224 5.55 -4.37 4.19
C LEU A 224 4.48 -5.46 3.96
N PHE A 225 4.85 -6.60 3.39
CA PHE A 225 3.92 -7.72 3.20
C PHE A 225 3.44 -8.30 4.53
N CYS A 226 4.31 -8.40 5.54
CA CYS A 226 3.92 -8.83 6.88
C CYS A 226 2.88 -7.89 7.52
N ILE A 227 3.07 -6.58 7.39
CA ILE A 227 2.13 -5.57 7.88
C ILE A 227 0.78 -5.71 7.17
N LEU A 228 0.77 -5.81 5.86
CA LEU A 228 -0.45 -5.99 5.09
C LEU A 228 -1.18 -7.28 5.48
N PHE A 229 -0.45 -8.38 5.64
CA PHE A 229 -1.02 -9.66 6.06
C PHE A 229 -1.61 -9.59 7.47
N SER A 230 -0.89 -8.98 8.41
CA SER A 230 -1.35 -8.77 9.79
C SER A 230 -2.61 -7.92 9.83
N TYR A 231 -2.66 -6.86 9.02
CA TYR A 231 -3.83 -6.00 8.89
C TYR A 231 -5.05 -6.77 8.36
N LYS A 232 -4.86 -7.59 7.33
CA LYS A 232 -5.94 -8.45 6.80
C LYS A 232 -6.49 -9.38 7.88
N LYS A 233 -5.61 -10.01 8.66
CA LYS A 233 -6.00 -10.89 9.77
C LYS A 233 -6.74 -10.13 10.86
N LEU A 234 -6.24 -8.97 11.22
CA LEU A 234 -6.86 -8.10 12.22
C LEU A 234 -8.29 -7.73 11.80
N GLN A 235 -8.47 -7.30 10.56
CA GLN A 235 -9.78 -6.93 10.02
C GLN A 235 -10.75 -8.12 9.98
N GLN A 236 -10.28 -9.31 9.61
CA GLN A 236 -11.08 -10.52 9.67
C GLN A 236 -11.53 -10.85 11.11
N ASN A 237 -10.63 -10.73 12.08
CA ASN A 237 -10.93 -10.96 13.48
C ASN A 237 -11.95 -9.96 14.03
N PHE A 238 -11.85 -8.68 13.68
CA PHE A 238 -12.83 -7.66 14.08
C PHE A 238 -14.21 -7.93 13.47
N ARG A 239 -14.24 -8.31 12.21
CA ARG A 239 -15.49 -8.67 11.55
C ARG A 239 -16.18 -9.86 12.25
N LEU A 240 -15.43 -10.92 12.53
CA LEU A 240 -15.93 -12.08 13.26
C LEU A 240 -16.42 -11.70 14.65
N SER A 241 -15.68 -10.88 15.38
CA SER A 241 -16.09 -10.40 16.72
C SER A 241 -17.41 -9.61 16.66
N THR A 242 -17.57 -8.77 15.65
CA THR A 242 -18.81 -8.00 15.45
C THR A 242 -19.98 -8.94 15.11
N GLU A 243 -19.79 -9.93 14.22
CA GLU A 243 -20.81 -10.93 13.88
C GLU A 243 -21.23 -11.74 15.11
N ILE A 244 -20.28 -12.17 15.94
CA ILE A 244 -20.56 -12.87 17.22
C ILE A 244 -21.40 -11.99 18.14
N SER A 245 -21.00 -10.73 18.32
CA SER A 245 -21.75 -9.80 19.21
C SER A 245 -23.18 -9.55 18.71
N LEU A 246 -23.41 -9.47 17.41
CA LEU A 246 -24.75 -9.35 16.84
C LEU A 246 -25.58 -10.61 17.10
N LEU A 247 -25.00 -11.80 16.90
CA LEU A 247 -25.68 -13.06 17.18
C LEU A 247 -26.04 -13.21 18.66
N GLU A 248 -25.17 -12.81 19.57
CA GLU A 248 -25.44 -12.77 21.01
C GLU A 248 -26.61 -11.84 21.35
N GLN A 249 -26.67 -10.67 20.72
CA GLN A 249 -27.79 -9.74 20.88
C GLN A 249 -29.11 -10.32 20.36
N GLU A 250 -29.07 -10.96 19.19
CA GLU A 250 -30.25 -11.64 18.64
C GLU A 250 -30.72 -12.78 19.54
N GLU A 251 -29.81 -13.62 20.04
CA GLU A 251 -30.14 -14.69 20.97
C GLU A 251 -30.78 -14.14 22.25
N HIS A 252 -30.22 -13.08 22.81
CA HIS A 252 -30.74 -12.44 24.01
C HIS A 252 -32.16 -11.86 23.77
N SER A 253 -32.37 -11.23 22.60
CA SER A 253 -33.67 -10.68 22.23
C SER A 253 -34.73 -11.80 22.03
N LEU A 254 -34.31 -12.90 21.42
CA LEU A 254 -35.16 -14.07 21.23
C LEU A 254 -35.57 -14.72 22.57
N LYS A 255 -34.60 -14.88 23.48
CA LYS A 255 -34.89 -15.40 24.83
C LYS A 255 -35.92 -14.53 25.55
N ARG A 256 -35.74 -13.21 25.51
CA ARG A 256 -36.70 -12.27 26.09
C ARG A 256 -38.10 -12.41 25.47
N TYR A 257 -38.18 -12.51 24.14
CA TYR A 257 -39.45 -12.70 23.45
C TYR A 257 -40.14 -14.00 23.86
N VAL A 258 -39.39 -15.09 24.00
CA VAL A 258 -39.92 -16.38 24.46
C VAL A 258 -40.45 -16.29 25.90
N GLU A 259 -39.74 -15.63 26.80
CA GLU A 259 -40.16 -15.41 28.19
C GLU A 259 -41.44 -14.57 28.26
N GLU A 260 -41.51 -13.46 27.49
CA GLU A 260 -42.75 -12.66 27.41
C GLU A 260 -43.91 -13.45 26.85
N ALA A 261 -43.71 -14.25 25.81
CA ALA A 261 -44.76 -15.10 25.26
C ALA A 261 -45.27 -16.14 26.27
N LYS A 262 -44.34 -16.72 27.04
CA LYS A 262 -44.68 -17.67 28.11
C LYS A 262 -45.50 -17.00 29.21
N THR A 263 -45.09 -15.83 29.66
CA THR A 263 -45.80 -15.05 30.67
C THR A 263 -47.24 -14.73 30.21
N ARG A 264 -47.39 -14.23 28.99
CA ARG A 264 -48.76 -13.98 28.41
C ARG A 264 -49.61 -15.24 28.29
N TYR A 265 -48.98 -16.34 27.95
CA TYR A 265 -49.70 -17.63 27.90
C TYR A 265 -50.18 -18.04 29.30
N ASP A 266 -49.37 -17.95 30.32
CA ASP A 266 -49.71 -18.30 31.71
C ASP A 266 -50.80 -17.35 32.27
N GLU A 267 -50.72 -16.05 31.99
CA GLU A 267 -51.77 -15.07 32.30
C GLU A 267 -53.11 -15.44 31.64
N THR A 268 -53.08 -15.77 30.34
CA THR A 268 -54.28 -16.16 29.59
C THR A 268 -54.89 -17.48 30.13
N LYS A 269 -54.04 -18.39 30.55
CA LYS A 269 -54.48 -19.69 31.17
C LYS A 269 -55.13 -19.44 32.51
N SER A 270 -54.56 -18.58 33.36
CA SER A 270 -55.13 -18.16 34.65
C SER A 270 -56.48 -17.49 34.47
N PHE A 271 -56.54 -16.51 33.57
CA PHE A 271 -57.78 -15.80 33.24
C PHE A 271 -58.90 -16.77 32.77
N ARG A 272 -58.60 -17.75 31.96
CA ARG A 272 -59.52 -18.77 31.48
C ARG A 272 -60.02 -19.68 32.62
N HIS A 273 -59.18 -20.00 33.56
CA HIS A 273 -59.50 -20.74 34.77
C HIS A 273 -60.48 -19.95 35.66
N ASP A 274 -60.22 -18.66 35.86
CA ASP A 274 -61.03 -17.79 36.70
C ASP A 274 -62.40 -17.53 36.09
N ILE A 275 -62.53 -17.36 34.78
CA ILE A 275 -63.83 -17.27 34.08
C ILE A 275 -64.57 -18.54 34.25
N ARG A 276 -63.96 -19.73 34.12
CA ARG A 276 -64.62 -21.01 34.28
C ARG A 276 -65.21 -21.16 35.69
N ASN A 277 -64.50 -20.75 36.71
CA ASN A 277 -64.93 -20.80 38.09
C ASN A 277 -66.06 -19.80 38.36
N HIS A 278 -66.09 -18.62 37.73
CA HIS A 278 -67.20 -17.68 37.89
C HIS A 278 -68.48 -18.06 37.13
N ILE A 279 -68.38 -18.83 36.06
CA ILE A 279 -69.59 -19.32 35.32
C ILE A 279 -70.16 -20.56 35.95
N ALA A 280 -69.43 -21.30 36.76
CA ALA A 280 -69.85 -22.56 37.40
C ALA A 280 -70.58 -22.33 38.75
N VAL A 281 -70.75 -21.10 39.21
CA VAL A 281 -71.53 -20.65 40.34
C VAL A 281 -72.87 -20.07 39.81
#